data_e9797137d8da066cd65af6163dbd342e
#
_entry.id   e9797137d8da066cd65af6163dbd342e
#
_cell.length_a   1.000
_cell.length_b   1.000
_cell.length_c   1.000
_cell.angle_alpha   90.00
_cell.angle_beta   90.00
_cell.angle_gamma   90.00
#
_symmetry.space_group_name_H-M   'P 1'
#
loop_
_entity.id
_entity.type
_entity.pdbx_description
1 polymer ?
#
loop_
_entity_poly.entity_id
_entity_poly.type
_entity_poly.pdbx_seq_one_letter_code
_entity_poly.pdbx_strand_id
1 'polypeptide(L)'
;MDINIKIVSEIDTTIGYHYLAHEESGGHSIFIGSVRNSTQNETVHELFFEAYESMALLEMEKIAKEASQKWNLQKVIMHHAVGTKKVKEPVVLVGASSAHREACFEACRFLIDTLKERVPIWKKEFFENKKVWVTPHP
;
A
#
# COMPACT_ATOMS: atom_id res chain seq x y z
N MET A 1 -11.50 -13.54 9.00
CA MET A 1 -11.11 -12.47 8.05
C MET A 1 -10.03 -12.99 7.12
N ASP A 2 -10.19 -12.76 5.84
CA ASP A 2 -9.18 -13.17 4.84
C ASP A 2 -8.24 -12.01 4.57
N ILE A 3 -6.95 -12.31 4.39
CA ILE A 3 -5.95 -11.30 4.05
C ILE A 3 -5.18 -11.72 2.80
N ASN A 4 -4.81 -10.73 1.99
CA ASN A 4 -4.03 -10.92 0.77
C ASN A 4 -2.86 -9.96 0.82
N ILE A 5 -1.68 -10.47 1.21
CA ILE A 5 -0.49 -9.68 1.44
C ILE A 5 0.58 -10.10 0.43
N LYS A 6 1.09 -9.16 -0.36
CA LYS A 6 2.13 -9.46 -1.36
C LYS A 6 3.09 -8.31 -1.59
N ILE A 7 4.33 -8.68 -1.89
CA ILE A 7 5.31 -7.80 -2.52
C ILE A 7 5.35 -8.25 -3.98
N VAL A 8 5.13 -7.31 -4.90
CA VAL A 8 4.95 -7.62 -6.32
C VAL A 8 5.87 -6.78 -7.19
N SER A 9 6.08 -7.21 -8.44
CA SER A 9 6.83 -6.39 -9.40
C SER A 9 5.95 -5.28 -9.99
N GLU A 10 4.65 -5.53 -10.09
CA GLU A 10 3.69 -4.55 -10.60
C GLU A 10 2.37 -4.67 -9.85
N ILE A 11 1.73 -3.54 -9.57
CA ILE A 11 0.41 -3.52 -8.95
C ILE A 11 -0.65 -3.80 -10.00
N ASP A 12 -1.51 -4.78 -9.73
CA ASP A 12 -2.73 -5.00 -10.49
C ASP A 12 -3.84 -4.19 -9.82
N THR A 13 -4.20 -3.07 -10.43
CA THR A 13 -5.18 -2.14 -9.86
C THR A 13 -6.59 -2.72 -9.79
N THR A 14 -6.88 -3.78 -10.54
CA THR A 14 -8.21 -4.39 -10.56
C THR A 14 -8.42 -5.43 -9.47
N ILE A 15 -7.33 -6.00 -8.94
CA ILE A 15 -7.44 -7.09 -7.97
C ILE A 15 -8.07 -6.67 -6.65
N GLY A 16 -7.90 -5.40 -6.26
CA GLY A 16 -8.47 -4.88 -5.02
C GLY A 16 -9.98 -5.04 -4.98
N TYR A 17 -10.65 -4.58 -6.02
CA TYR A 17 -12.09 -4.70 -6.12
C TYR A 17 -12.54 -6.16 -6.09
N HIS A 18 -11.95 -6.98 -6.94
CA HIS A 18 -12.35 -8.39 -7.04
C HIS A 18 -12.10 -9.17 -5.76
N TYR A 19 -10.95 -8.93 -5.13
CA TYR A 19 -10.61 -9.64 -3.90
C TYR A 19 -11.51 -9.24 -2.74
N LEU A 20 -11.78 -7.93 -2.59
CA LEU A 20 -12.52 -7.41 -1.42
C LEU A 20 -14.01 -7.70 -1.47
N ALA A 21 -14.56 -8.05 -2.62
CA ALA A 21 -15.97 -8.37 -2.75
C ALA A 21 -16.34 -9.56 -1.84
N HIS A 22 -17.39 -9.38 -1.04
CA HIS A 22 -17.83 -10.39 -0.07
C HIS A 22 -19.32 -10.19 0.18
N GLU A 23 -20.04 -11.29 0.32
CA GLU A 23 -21.50 -11.25 0.45
C GLU A 23 -22.00 -10.49 1.68
N GLU A 24 -21.18 -10.41 2.73
CA GLU A 24 -21.53 -9.67 3.95
C GLU A 24 -21.02 -8.23 3.95
N SER A 25 -20.34 -7.80 2.90
CA SER A 25 -19.77 -6.46 2.82
C SER A 25 -20.70 -5.49 2.12
N GLY A 26 -20.98 -4.36 2.79
CA GLY A 26 -21.72 -3.26 2.20
C GLY A 26 -20.82 -2.24 1.54
N GLY A 27 -19.50 -2.30 1.79
CA GLY A 27 -18.56 -1.36 1.19
C GLY A 27 -17.13 -1.88 1.13
N HIS A 28 -16.38 -1.29 0.21
CA HIS A 28 -14.94 -1.49 0.08
C HIS A 28 -14.27 -0.13 0.01
N SER A 29 -13.14 0.03 0.67
CA SER A 29 -12.30 1.21 0.49
C SER A 29 -10.95 0.75 -0.01
N ILE A 30 -10.48 1.35 -1.08
CA ILE A 30 -9.22 0.99 -1.72
C ILE A 30 -8.41 2.27 -1.90
N PHE A 31 -7.16 2.23 -1.46
CA PHE A 31 -6.22 3.30 -1.74
C PHE A 31 -5.14 2.76 -2.67
N ILE A 32 -4.86 3.51 -3.73
CA ILE A 32 -3.76 3.22 -4.65
C ILE A 32 -2.83 4.42 -4.64
N GLY A 33 -1.57 4.19 -4.27
CA GLY A 33 -0.54 5.21 -4.33
C GLY A 33 0.25 5.09 -5.61
N SER A 34 0.53 6.23 -6.23
CA SER A 34 1.24 6.29 -7.51
C SER A 34 2.42 7.25 -7.43
N VAL A 35 3.33 7.14 -8.40
CA VAL A 35 4.51 8.01 -8.46
C VAL A 35 4.13 9.39 -8.94
N ARG A 36 4.47 10.42 -8.15
CA ARG A 36 4.27 11.81 -8.52
C ARG A 36 5.48 12.33 -9.29
N ASN A 37 5.27 13.36 -10.10
CA ASN A 37 6.35 13.99 -10.88
C ASN A 37 7.15 15.04 -10.12
N SER A 38 6.88 15.23 -8.83
CA SER A 38 7.59 16.24 -8.04
C SER A 38 7.69 15.87 -6.57
N THR A 39 8.79 16.28 -5.94
CA THR A 39 9.01 16.20 -4.49
C THR A 39 9.69 17.48 -4.07
N GLN A 40 9.09 18.22 -3.12
CA GLN A 40 9.65 19.46 -2.59
C GLN A 40 10.06 20.44 -3.71
N ASN A 41 9.17 20.63 -4.68
CA ASN A 41 9.35 21.51 -5.85
C ASN A 41 10.43 21.07 -6.83
N GLU A 42 10.97 19.86 -6.70
CA GLU A 42 11.91 19.30 -7.66
C GLU A 42 11.22 18.25 -8.52
N THR A 43 11.56 18.19 -9.81
CA THR A 43 11.01 17.22 -10.75
C THR A 43 11.59 15.83 -10.48
N VAL A 44 10.71 14.86 -10.28
CA VAL A 44 11.07 13.45 -10.12
C VAL A 44 10.83 12.75 -11.45
N HIS A 45 11.80 11.99 -11.94
CA HIS A 45 11.68 11.22 -13.18
C HIS A 45 11.21 9.80 -12.93
N GLU A 46 11.71 9.18 -11.89
CA GLU A 46 11.31 7.82 -11.51
C GLU A 46 11.67 7.54 -10.06
N LEU A 47 11.10 6.48 -9.52
CA LEU A 47 11.44 5.96 -8.19
C LEU A 47 11.93 4.53 -8.34
N PHE A 48 12.79 4.11 -7.41
CA PHE A 48 13.19 2.72 -7.28
C PHE A 48 12.85 2.24 -5.88
N PHE A 49 12.07 1.17 -5.79
CA PHE A 49 11.68 0.59 -4.51
C PHE A 49 12.40 -0.70 -4.26
N GLU A 50 12.86 -0.86 -3.01
CA GLU A 50 13.52 -2.07 -2.56
C GLU A 50 12.94 -2.46 -1.20
N ALA A 51 12.75 -3.74 -0.97
CA ALA A 51 12.15 -4.26 0.25
C ALA A 51 12.98 -5.36 0.87
N TYR A 52 13.00 -5.41 2.22
CA TYR A 52 13.40 -6.60 2.94
C TYR A 52 12.16 -7.50 2.95
N GLU A 53 12.02 -8.34 1.92
CA GLU A 53 10.75 -9.00 1.63
C GLU A 53 10.16 -9.82 2.76
N SER A 54 10.95 -10.69 3.39
CA SER A 54 10.44 -11.54 4.47
C SER A 54 9.94 -10.72 5.65
N MET A 55 10.68 -9.69 6.04
CA MET A 55 10.29 -8.80 7.14
C MET A 55 9.10 -7.93 6.74
N ALA A 56 9.07 -7.45 5.49
CA ALA A 56 7.98 -6.63 4.99
C ALA A 56 6.66 -7.40 5.01
N LEU A 57 6.66 -8.65 4.54
CA LEU A 57 5.47 -9.50 4.56
C LEU A 57 4.97 -9.77 5.98
N LEU A 58 5.87 -10.03 6.92
CA LEU A 58 5.50 -10.23 8.32
C LEU A 58 4.87 -8.98 8.93
N GLU A 59 5.45 -7.81 8.68
CA GLU A 59 4.91 -6.56 9.20
C GLU A 59 3.55 -6.23 8.59
N MET A 60 3.40 -6.44 7.28
CA MET A 60 2.12 -6.21 6.60
C MET A 60 1.03 -7.14 7.17
N GLU A 61 1.36 -8.39 7.44
CA GLU A 61 0.43 -9.33 8.05
C GLU A 61 0.02 -8.88 9.45
N LYS A 62 0.96 -8.41 10.25
CA LYS A 62 0.67 -7.88 11.60
C LYS A 62 -0.26 -6.68 11.51
N ILE A 63 -0.02 -5.78 10.58
CA ILE A 63 -0.85 -4.60 10.37
C ILE A 63 -2.30 -5.00 10.02
N ALA A 64 -2.45 -5.95 9.11
CA ALA A 64 -3.77 -6.44 8.72
C ALA A 64 -4.51 -7.04 9.92
N LYS A 65 -3.82 -7.81 10.75
CA LYS A 65 -4.39 -8.40 11.95
C LYS A 65 -4.77 -7.36 12.99
N GLU A 66 -3.94 -6.32 13.17
CA GLU A 66 -4.25 -5.20 14.06
C GLU A 66 -5.52 -4.47 13.59
N ALA A 67 -5.66 -4.25 12.29
CA ALA A 67 -6.85 -3.64 11.74
C ALA A 67 -8.10 -4.45 12.07
N SER A 68 -8.01 -5.79 11.97
CA SER A 68 -9.14 -6.68 12.27
C SER A 68 -9.54 -6.66 13.74
N GLN A 69 -8.64 -6.26 14.62
CA GLN A 69 -8.94 -6.11 16.05
C GLN A 69 -9.67 -4.80 16.36
N LYS A 70 -9.49 -3.80 15.48
CA LYS A 70 -10.10 -2.49 15.65
C LYS A 70 -11.46 -2.38 14.96
N TRP A 71 -11.62 -3.05 13.84
CA TRP A 71 -12.82 -2.99 13.02
C TRP A 71 -13.24 -4.39 12.59
N ASN A 72 -14.54 -4.59 12.42
CA ASN A 72 -15.07 -5.86 11.90
C ASN A 72 -14.96 -5.87 10.38
N LEU A 73 -13.88 -6.48 9.87
CA LEU A 73 -13.55 -6.52 8.45
C LEU A 73 -13.75 -7.92 7.89
N GLN A 74 -14.25 -8.02 6.66
CA GLN A 74 -14.35 -9.28 5.96
C GLN A 74 -13.05 -9.64 5.28
N LYS A 75 -12.43 -8.68 4.55
CA LYS A 75 -11.18 -8.92 3.83
C LYS A 75 -10.27 -7.71 3.89
N VAL A 76 -8.96 -7.97 3.84
CA VAL A 76 -7.93 -6.95 3.77
C VAL A 76 -6.95 -7.31 2.67
N ILE A 77 -6.54 -6.35 1.87
CA ILE A 77 -5.50 -6.52 0.86
C ILE A 77 -4.43 -5.46 1.05
N MET A 78 -3.16 -5.88 0.94
CA MET A 78 -2.01 -4.98 0.97
C MET A 78 -0.96 -5.49 0.01
N HIS A 79 -0.78 -4.81 -1.10
CA HIS A 79 0.26 -5.10 -2.09
C HIS A 79 1.19 -3.91 -2.23
N HIS A 80 2.48 -4.16 -2.27
CA HIS A 80 3.46 -3.12 -2.56
C HIS A 80 4.39 -3.60 -3.67
N ALA A 81 4.66 -2.71 -4.63
CA ALA A 81 5.55 -3.01 -5.73
C ALA A 81 7.00 -2.69 -5.37
N VAL A 82 7.93 -3.41 -6.01
CA VAL A 82 9.36 -3.15 -5.93
C VAL A 82 9.91 -2.98 -7.35
N GLY A 83 11.11 -2.41 -7.44
CA GLY A 83 11.78 -2.14 -8.72
C GLY A 83 11.58 -0.70 -9.17
N THR A 84 11.98 -0.44 -10.40
CA THR A 84 11.89 0.91 -10.99
C THR A 84 10.46 1.24 -11.39
N LYS A 85 9.98 2.42 -10.98
CA LYS A 85 8.61 2.87 -11.23
C LYS A 85 8.63 4.26 -11.85
N LYS A 86 7.84 4.43 -12.89
CA LYS A 86 7.74 5.69 -13.61
C LYS A 86 6.61 6.55 -13.05
N VAL A 87 6.66 7.84 -13.35
CA VAL A 87 5.59 8.77 -12.99
C VAL A 87 4.23 8.21 -13.45
N LYS A 88 3.22 8.31 -12.59
CA LYS A 88 1.86 7.77 -12.72
C LYS A 88 1.74 6.29 -12.41
N GLU A 89 2.83 5.54 -12.38
CA GLU A 89 2.74 4.10 -12.13
C GLU A 89 2.27 3.83 -10.71
N PRO A 90 1.31 2.89 -10.48
CA PRO A 90 0.89 2.54 -9.13
C PRO A 90 1.98 1.72 -8.44
N VAL A 91 2.19 2.00 -7.15
CA VAL A 91 3.24 1.34 -6.36
C VAL A 91 2.72 0.66 -5.11
N VAL A 92 1.53 1.02 -4.65
CA VAL A 92 0.94 0.41 -3.46
C VAL A 92 -0.57 0.34 -3.64
N LEU A 93 -1.14 -0.75 -3.16
CA LEU A 93 -2.58 -0.93 -3.11
C LEU A 93 -2.93 -1.50 -1.75
N VAL A 94 -3.78 -0.79 -1.00
CA VAL A 94 -4.32 -1.30 0.25
C VAL A 94 -5.83 -1.16 0.23
N GLY A 95 -6.51 -2.06 0.91
CA GLY A 95 -7.96 -1.96 0.98
C GLY A 95 -8.56 -2.87 2.02
N ALA A 96 -9.82 -2.59 2.34
CA ALA A 96 -10.59 -3.36 3.31
C ALA A 96 -12.05 -3.36 2.93
N SER A 97 -12.73 -4.46 3.25
CA SER A 97 -14.18 -4.56 3.09
C SER A 97 -14.85 -4.80 4.45
N SER A 98 -16.03 -4.21 4.61
CA SER A 98 -16.79 -4.30 5.84
C SER A 98 -18.28 -4.11 5.54
N ALA A 99 -19.13 -4.45 6.50
CA ALA A 99 -20.57 -4.27 6.37
C ALA A 99 -20.94 -2.80 6.14
N HIS A 100 -20.23 -1.87 6.76
CA HIS A 100 -20.52 -0.43 6.70
C HIS A 100 -19.29 0.38 6.28
N ARG A 101 -19.54 1.48 5.56
CA ARG A 101 -18.48 2.31 4.97
C ARG A 101 -17.53 2.95 5.98
N GLU A 102 -18.00 3.29 7.16
CA GLU A 102 -17.15 3.94 8.16
C GLU A 102 -15.93 3.08 8.50
N ALA A 103 -16.15 1.81 8.82
CA ALA A 103 -15.06 0.89 9.10
C ALA A 103 -14.13 0.71 7.90
N CYS A 104 -14.68 0.69 6.68
CA CYS A 104 -13.87 0.59 5.46
C CYS A 104 -12.92 1.78 5.33
N PHE A 105 -13.41 3.00 5.49
CA PHE A 105 -12.59 4.20 5.37
C PHE A 105 -11.52 4.26 6.46
N GLU A 106 -11.90 4.02 7.69
CA GLU A 106 -10.96 4.07 8.81
C GLU A 106 -9.90 3.00 8.71
N ALA A 107 -10.29 1.77 8.39
CA ALA A 107 -9.36 0.66 8.24
C ALA A 107 -8.38 0.91 7.08
N CYS A 108 -8.88 1.37 5.94
CA CYS A 108 -8.04 1.65 4.78
C CYS A 108 -6.97 2.70 5.13
N ARG A 109 -7.36 3.76 5.82
CA ARG A 109 -6.43 4.79 6.27
C ARG A 109 -5.40 4.22 7.24
N PHE A 110 -5.82 3.43 8.20
CA PHE A 110 -4.93 2.78 9.15
C PHE A 110 -3.90 1.91 8.43
N LEU A 111 -4.34 1.13 7.45
CA LEU A 111 -3.47 0.23 6.70
C LEU A 111 -2.36 1.00 5.99
N ILE A 112 -2.70 2.06 5.24
CA ILE A 112 -1.68 2.80 4.49
C ILE A 112 -0.77 3.61 5.40
N ASP A 113 -1.31 4.27 6.41
CA ASP A 113 -0.50 5.06 7.34
C ASP A 113 0.49 4.18 8.09
N THR A 114 0.02 3.04 8.59
CA THR A 114 0.85 2.12 9.37
C THR A 114 1.88 1.41 8.49
N LEU A 115 1.50 1.07 7.26
CA LEU A 115 2.44 0.48 6.30
C LEU A 115 3.63 1.42 6.10
N LYS A 116 3.37 2.70 5.87
CA LYS A 116 4.43 3.69 5.65
C LYS A 116 5.33 3.87 6.87
N GLU A 117 4.81 3.66 8.07
CA GLU A 117 5.58 3.80 9.30
C GLU A 117 6.43 2.57 9.62
N ARG A 118 5.93 1.37 9.34
CA ARG A 118 6.50 0.14 9.91
C ARG A 118 7.11 -0.83 8.91
N VAL A 119 6.65 -0.82 7.66
CA VAL A 119 7.08 -1.83 6.69
C VAL A 119 8.44 -1.44 6.10
N PRO A 120 9.45 -2.34 6.13
CA PRO A 120 10.80 -2.02 5.64
C PRO A 120 10.87 -2.04 4.12
N ILE A 121 10.41 -0.95 3.53
CA ILE A 121 10.48 -0.68 2.09
C ILE A 121 11.12 0.69 1.92
N TRP A 122 12.18 0.73 1.13
CA TRP A 122 12.94 1.97 0.85
C TRP A 122 12.70 2.41 -0.57
N LYS A 123 12.75 3.73 -0.79
CA LYS A 123 12.68 4.27 -2.14
C LYS A 123 13.87 5.18 -2.42
N LYS A 124 14.37 5.10 -3.65
CA LYS A 124 15.35 6.02 -4.19
C LYS A 124 14.64 6.91 -5.19
N GLU A 125 14.75 8.21 -5.00
CA GLU A 125 14.16 9.20 -5.92
C GLU A 125 15.19 9.66 -6.92
N PHE A 126 14.83 9.62 -8.21
CA PHE A 126 15.68 10.06 -9.31
C PHE A 126 15.19 11.41 -9.80
N PHE A 127 15.98 12.44 -9.51
CA PHE A 127 15.74 13.80 -9.98
C PHE A 127 16.55 14.05 -11.26
N GLU A 128 16.45 15.24 -11.81
CA GLU A 128 17.17 15.57 -13.04
C GLU A 128 18.69 15.44 -12.88
N ASN A 129 19.25 15.90 -11.76
CA ASN A 129 20.69 15.97 -11.52
C ASN A 129 21.18 15.10 -10.36
N LYS A 130 20.32 14.36 -9.69
CA LYS A 130 20.70 13.63 -8.49
C LYS A 130 19.73 12.48 -8.22
N LYS A 131 20.15 11.56 -7.35
CA LYS A 131 19.31 10.50 -6.82
C LYS A 131 19.44 10.47 -5.30
N VAL A 132 18.34 10.26 -4.60
CA VAL A 132 18.29 10.33 -3.15
C VAL A 132 17.51 9.14 -2.59
N TRP A 133 18.12 8.41 -1.64
CA TRP A 133 17.41 7.42 -0.87
C TRP A 133 16.52 8.12 0.15
N VAL A 134 15.27 7.68 0.25
CA VAL A 134 14.31 8.21 1.21
C VAL A 134 14.02 7.12 2.23
N THR A 135 14.02 7.48 3.51
CA THR A 135 13.74 6.52 4.57
C THR A 135 12.28 6.02 4.47
N PRO A 136 11.98 4.80 4.95
CA PRO A 136 10.60 4.29 4.96
C PRO A 136 9.64 5.15 5.77
N HIS A 137 10.16 5.95 6.69
CA HIS A 137 9.38 6.83 7.53
C HIS A 137 9.52 8.26 7.05
N PRO A 138 8.51 8.81 6.38
CA PRO A 138 8.55 10.18 5.91
C PRO A 138 8.56 11.21 7.05
#